data_1aaf7f1061b03576834641c59d81a95f
#
_entry.id   1aaf7f1061b03576834641c59d81a95f
#
_cell.length_a   1.000
_cell.length_b   1.000
_cell.length_c   1.000
_cell.angle_alpha   90.00
_cell.angle_beta   90.00
_cell.angle_gamma   90.00
#
_symmetry.space_group_name_H-M   'P 1'
#
loop_
_entity.id
_entity.type
_entity.pdbx_description
1 polymer ?
#
loop_
_entity_poly.entity_id
_entity_poly.type
_entity_poly.pdbx_seq_one_letter_code
_entity_poly.pdbx_strand_id
1 'polypeptide(L)'
;ALRLGHEMGKIVSFDINYRNLMWKDDKDSCAKAVMEILPYVDILKISEEEVDMVGGEENIDLLMKEQKLTAVILTIGADGARVFFDGKSFDIAGRKVKAVDATGAGDAFWGGFLSSLLLQGATHTTDITVPMIQKAMEYGNISGALCVQKKGAISSLPTREEIEQIIRREAV
;
A
#
# COMPACT_ATOMS: atom_id res chain seq x y z
N ALA A 1 -17.77 2.83 8.65
CA ALA A 1 -17.33 3.47 7.38
C ALA A 1 -17.03 2.42 6.32
N LEU A 2 -16.14 1.42 6.58
CA LEU A 2 -15.71 0.39 5.59
C LEU A 2 -16.90 -0.36 4.98
N ARG A 3 -17.77 -0.93 5.82
CA ARG A 3 -18.97 -1.65 5.35
C ARG A 3 -19.84 -0.78 4.42
N LEU A 4 -20.09 0.47 4.79
CA LEU A 4 -20.89 1.37 3.96
C LEU A 4 -20.23 1.66 2.61
N GLY A 5 -18.91 1.89 2.59
CA GLY A 5 -18.16 2.07 1.34
C GLY A 5 -18.27 0.85 0.43
N HIS A 6 -18.09 -0.34 1.01
CA HIS A 6 -18.22 -1.61 0.30
C HIS A 6 -19.65 -1.83 -0.26
N GLU A 7 -20.69 -1.62 0.57
CA GLU A 7 -22.09 -1.72 0.15
C GLU A 7 -22.47 -0.70 -0.95
N MET A 8 -21.77 0.42 -1.02
CA MET A 8 -21.94 1.45 -2.06
C MET A 8 -21.09 1.17 -3.31
N GLY A 9 -20.40 0.04 -3.40
CA GLY A 9 -19.53 -0.32 -4.52
C GLY A 9 -18.31 0.57 -4.70
N LYS A 10 -17.83 1.19 -3.61
CA LYS A 10 -16.57 1.97 -3.63
C LYS A 10 -15.38 1.07 -3.42
N ILE A 11 -14.24 1.45 -3.99
CA ILE A 11 -12.97 0.79 -3.66
C ILE A 11 -12.64 1.14 -2.20
N VAL A 12 -12.59 0.11 -1.37
CA VAL A 12 -12.22 0.24 0.05
C VAL A 12 -10.77 -0.18 0.19
N SER A 13 -9.90 0.75 0.50
CA SER A 13 -8.49 0.50 0.77
C SER A 13 -8.21 0.57 2.27
N PHE A 14 -7.36 -0.33 2.76
CA PHE A 14 -7.00 -0.40 4.17
C PHE A 14 -5.49 -0.62 4.34
N ASP A 15 -4.88 0.13 5.23
CA ASP A 15 -3.51 -0.04 5.71
C ASP A 15 -3.58 -0.49 7.16
N ILE A 16 -3.01 -1.64 7.51
CA ILE A 16 -3.04 -2.16 8.90
C ILE A 16 -2.46 -1.13 9.84
N ASN A 17 -1.30 -0.58 9.47
CA ASN A 17 -0.70 0.54 10.18
C ASN A 17 -0.57 0.29 11.69
N TYR A 18 -0.08 -0.90 12.07
CA TYR A 18 0.08 -1.30 13.45
C TYR A 18 0.93 -0.31 14.24
N ARG A 19 0.47 0.03 15.42
CA ARG A 19 1.19 0.89 16.37
C ARG A 19 1.20 0.22 17.73
N ASN A 20 2.35 -0.30 18.11
CA ASN A 20 2.55 -1.04 19.37
C ASN A 20 2.03 -0.28 20.59
N LEU A 21 2.27 1.03 20.69
CA LEU A 21 1.80 1.84 21.80
C LEU A 21 0.27 1.93 21.87
N MET A 22 -0.41 1.96 20.73
CA MET A 22 -1.89 2.02 20.69
C MET A 22 -2.51 0.69 21.06
N TRP A 23 -1.89 -0.40 20.66
CA TRP A 23 -2.32 -1.77 20.92
C TRP A 23 -1.69 -2.38 22.18
N LYS A 24 -0.87 -1.61 22.93
CA LYS A 24 -0.16 -2.08 24.14
C LYS A 24 0.65 -3.36 23.88
N ASP A 25 1.31 -3.40 22.75
CA ASP A 25 2.08 -4.53 22.23
C ASP A 25 1.25 -5.82 21.97
N ASP A 26 -0.07 -5.74 22.00
CA ASP A 26 -1.00 -6.85 21.71
C ASP A 26 -1.27 -6.97 20.20
N LYS A 27 -0.34 -7.62 19.48
CA LYS A 27 -0.47 -7.91 18.05
C LYS A 27 -1.66 -8.84 17.76
N ASP A 28 -1.95 -9.77 18.63
CA ASP A 28 -3.02 -10.75 18.43
C ASP A 28 -4.40 -10.10 18.42
N SER A 29 -4.63 -9.15 19.33
CA SER A 29 -5.88 -8.37 19.34
C SER A 29 -6.00 -7.48 18.10
N CYS A 30 -4.89 -6.89 17.65
CA CYS A 30 -4.88 -6.14 16.41
C CYS A 30 -5.20 -7.04 15.21
N ALA A 31 -4.53 -8.20 15.09
CA ALA A 31 -4.77 -9.16 14.02
C ALA A 31 -6.24 -9.61 13.96
N LYS A 32 -6.85 -9.91 15.11
CA LYS A 32 -8.28 -10.25 15.18
C LYS A 32 -9.15 -9.11 14.67
N ALA A 33 -8.91 -7.87 15.10
CA ALA A 33 -9.67 -6.70 14.63
C ALA A 33 -9.50 -6.47 13.12
N VAL A 34 -8.29 -6.70 12.58
CA VAL A 34 -8.03 -6.66 11.14
C VAL A 34 -8.88 -7.71 10.42
N MET A 35 -8.83 -8.96 10.86
CA MET A 35 -9.59 -10.05 10.23
C MET A 35 -11.11 -9.79 10.21
N GLU A 36 -11.66 -9.11 11.22
CA GLU A 36 -13.09 -8.75 11.27
C GLU A 36 -13.49 -7.74 10.18
N ILE A 37 -12.58 -6.89 9.74
CA ILE A 37 -12.87 -5.85 8.74
C ILE A 37 -12.49 -6.23 7.31
N LEU A 38 -11.60 -7.21 7.12
CA LEU A 38 -11.15 -7.64 5.79
C LEU A 38 -12.28 -8.01 4.82
N PRO A 39 -13.44 -8.57 5.24
CA PRO A 39 -14.57 -8.83 4.33
C PRO A 39 -15.14 -7.56 3.65
N TYR A 40 -14.75 -6.36 4.10
CA TYR A 40 -15.19 -5.07 3.55
C TYR A 40 -14.05 -4.33 2.84
N VAL A 41 -12.88 -4.96 2.70
CA VAL A 41 -11.68 -4.36 2.11
C VAL A 41 -11.43 -4.93 0.73
N ASP A 42 -11.10 -4.09 -0.23
CA ASP A 42 -10.74 -4.50 -1.59
C ASP A 42 -9.22 -4.49 -1.79
N ILE A 43 -8.53 -3.50 -1.24
CA ILE A 43 -7.08 -3.37 -1.37
C ILE A 43 -6.46 -3.23 0.02
N LEU A 44 -5.62 -4.19 0.37
CA LEU A 44 -4.92 -4.25 1.65
C LEU A 44 -3.46 -3.83 1.48
N LYS A 45 -2.98 -2.93 2.34
CA LYS A 45 -1.55 -2.68 2.51
C LYS A 45 -1.09 -3.27 3.83
N ILE A 46 0.05 -3.93 3.79
CA ILE A 46 0.78 -4.48 4.95
C ILE A 46 2.27 -4.12 4.83
N SER A 47 2.95 -4.07 5.95
CA SER A 47 4.42 -4.00 6.01
C SER A 47 5.02 -5.37 6.33
N GLU A 48 6.34 -5.50 6.18
CA GLU A 48 7.08 -6.70 6.60
C GLU A 48 6.93 -7.02 8.10
N GLU A 49 6.67 -6.01 8.94
CA GLU A 49 6.44 -6.18 10.37
C GLU A 49 5.01 -6.66 10.69
N GLU A 50 4.09 -6.52 9.73
CA GLU A 50 2.67 -6.81 9.87
C GLU A 50 2.23 -8.10 9.16
N VAL A 51 3.06 -8.64 8.27
CA VAL A 51 2.69 -9.79 7.44
C VAL A 51 2.25 -11.01 8.24
N ASP A 52 2.85 -11.25 9.41
CA ASP A 52 2.46 -12.34 10.30
C ASP A 52 1.06 -12.16 10.90
N MET A 53 0.56 -10.92 10.99
CA MET A 53 -0.79 -10.63 11.51
C MET A 53 -1.89 -11.13 10.58
N VAL A 54 -1.56 -11.40 9.32
CA VAL A 54 -2.46 -11.93 8.31
C VAL A 54 -2.12 -13.37 7.90
N GLY A 55 -1.28 -14.04 8.67
CA GLY A 55 -0.95 -15.46 8.51
C GLY A 55 0.34 -15.76 7.74
N GLY A 56 1.18 -14.76 7.47
CA GLY A 56 2.43 -14.91 6.74
C GLY A 56 2.31 -14.69 5.23
N GLU A 57 3.43 -14.37 4.60
CA GLU A 57 3.45 -14.06 3.17
C GLU A 57 3.00 -15.23 2.29
N GLU A 58 3.34 -16.44 2.66
CA GLU A 58 2.97 -17.68 1.96
C GLU A 58 1.47 -17.94 1.93
N ASN A 59 0.70 -17.31 2.81
CA ASN A 59 -0.74 -17.46 2.92
C ASN A 59 -1.53 -16.31 2.27
N ILE A 60 -0.87 -15.30 1.70
CA ILE A 60 -1.54 -14.12 1.13
C ILE A 60 -2.53 -14.52 0.01
N ASP A 61 -2.17 -15.44 -0.87
CA ASP A 61 -3.07 -15.89 -1.94
C ASP A 61 -4.34 -16.56 -1.39
N LEU A 62 -4.20 -17.34 -0.32
CA LEU A 62 -5.33 -17.95 0.38
C LEU A 62 -6.21 -16.88 1.04
N LEU A 63 -5.58 -15.94 1.77
CA LEU A 63 -6.26 -14.81 2.39
C LEU A 63 -7.06 -14.00 1.36
N MET A 64 -6.43 -13.66 0.23
CA MET A 64 -7.08 -12.91 -0.85
C MET A 64 -8.33 -13.62 -1.36
N LYS A 65 -8.23 -14.93 -1.55
CA LYS A 65 -9.37 -15.74 -2.00
C LYS A 65 -10.50 -15.81 -0.97
N GLU A 66 -10.16 -16.03 0.30
CA GLU A 66 -11.14 -16.16 1.39
C GLU A 66 -11.84 -14.83 1.70
N GLN A 67 -11.09 -13.74 1.71
CA GLN A 67 -11.57 -12.39 2.03
C GLN A 67 -12.03 -11.61 0.79
N LYS A 68 -11.86 -12.16 -0.43
CA LYS A 68 -12.19 -11.54 -1.72
C LYS A 68 -11.42 -10.22 -1.96
N LEU A 69 -10.18 -10.15 -1.48
CA LEU A 69 -9.32 -9.00 -1.71
C LEU A 69 -8.93 -8.92 -3.19
N THR A 70 -9.01 -7.73 -3.78
CA THR A 70 -8.56 -7.47 -5.15
C THR A 70 -7.05 -7.42 -5.24
N ALA A 71 -6.40 -6.79 -4.27
CA ALA A 71 -4.94 -6.70 -4.22
C ALA A 71 -4.43 -6.65 -2.77
N VAL A 72 -3.23 -7.20 -2.55
CA VAL A 72 -2.45 -7.02 -1.33
C VAL A 72 -1.10 -6.43 -1.70
N ILE A 73 -0.69 -5.38 -1.00
CA ILE A 73 0.59 -4.71 -1.17
C ILE A 73 1.41 -4.90 0.09
N LEU A 74 2.54 -5.61 -0.03
CA LEU A 74 3.53 -5.79 1.02
C LEU A 74 4.69 -4.81 0.81
N THR A 75 4.84 -3.83 1.70
CA THR A 75 5.98 -2.90 1.68
C THR A 75 7.16 -3.46 2.46
N ILE A 76 8.37 -3.38 1.87
CA ILE A 76 9.61 -3.98 2.36
C ILE A 76 10.67 -2.87 2.58
N GLY A 77 10.25 -1.81 3.22
CA GLY A 77 11.13 -0.68 3.55
C GLY A 77 11.93 -0.17 2.35
N ALA A 78 13.26 -0.16 2.48
CA ALA A 78 14.18 0.33 1.45
C ALA A 78 14.28 -0.61 0.23
N ASP A 79 13.87 -1.87 0.37
CA ASP A 79 13.93 -2.87 -0.70
C ASP A 79 12.74 -2.75 -1.67
N GLY A 80 11.74 -1.95 -1.31
CA GLY A 80 10.61 -1.62 -2.17
C GLY A 80 9.30 -2.24 -1.71
N ALA A 81 8.58 -2.92 -2.62
CA ALA A 81 7.31 -3.52 -2.30
C ALA A 81 6.98 -4.68 -3.24
N ARG A 82 6.19 -5.62 -2.74
CA ARG A 82 5.58 -6.72 -3.49
C ARG A 82 4.09 -6.51 -3.58
N VAL A 83 3.51 -6.79 -4.74
CA VAL A 83 2.06 -6.80 -4.90
C VAL A 83 1.58 -8.19 -5.28
N PHE A 84 0.46 -8.59 -4.70
CA PHE A 84 -0.31 -9.77 -5.05
C PHE A 84 -1.59 -9.30 -5.73
N PHE A 85 -1.81 -9.71 -6.98
CA PHE A 85 -2.92 -9.28 -7.79
C PHE A 85 -3.22 -10.30 -8.90
N ASP A 86 -4.47 -10.65 -9.11
CA ASP A 86 -4.93 -11.56 -10.17
C ASP A 86 -4.17 -12.90 -10.20
N GLY A 87 -3.94 -13.50 -9.00
CA GLY A 87 -3.24 -14.78 -8.85
C GLY A 87 -1.75 -14.73 -9.22
N LYS A 88 -1.16 -13.55 -9.29
CA LYS A 88 0.26 -13.31 -9.56
C LYS A 88 0.86 -12.42 -8.49
N SER A 89 2.17 -12.55 -8.31
CA SER A 89 2.93 -11.58 -7.52
C SER A 89 4.07 -11.01 -8.33
N PHE A 90 4.41 -9.75 -8.09
CA PHE A 90 5.57 -9.10 -8.68
C PHE A 90 6.14 -8.02 -7.76
N ASP A 91 7.44 -7.83 -7.85
CA ASP A 91 8.20 -6.91 -7.02
C ASP A 91 8.46 -5.60 -7.77
N ILE A 92 8.44 -4.51 -7.02
CA ILE A 92 9.00 -3.23 -7.43
C ILE A 92 10.16 -2.90 -6.51
N ALA A 93 11.36 -2.86 -7.08
CA ALA A 93 12.58 -2.56 -6.32
C ALA A 93 12.52 -1.17 -5.69
N GLY A 94 13.00 -1.05 -4.47
CA GLY A 94 13.10 0.22 -3.76
C GLY A 94 14.08 1.17 -4.43
N ARG A 95 13.93 2.47 -4.14
CA ARG A 95 14.81 3.52 -4.67
C ARG A 95 15.91 3.84 -3.69
N LYS A 96 17.16 3.72 -4.12
CA LYS A 96 18.31 4.08 -3.30
C LYS A 96 18.41 5.60 -3.16
N VAL A 97 18.02 6.11 -2.01
CA VAL A 97 18.07 7.53 -1.66
C VAL A 97 18.73 7.72 -0.31
N LYS A 98 19.23 8.92 -0.05
CA LYS A 98 19.74 9.28 1.29
C LYS A 98 18.55 9.59 2.20
N ALA A 99 18.17 8.64 3.03
CA ALA A 99 17.11 8.82 4.00
C ALA A 99 17.56 9.81 5.13
N VAL A 100 16.66 10.71 5.47
CA VAL A 100 16.80 11.68 6.58
C VAL A 100 15.83 11.30 7.71
N ASP A 101 14.58 10.93 7.36
CA ASP A 101 13.53 10.57 8.30
C ASP A 101 12.56 9.60 7.62
N ALA A 102 12.37 8.42 8.20
CA ALA A 102 11.47 7.40 7.64
C ALA A 102 9.99 7.63 8.02
N THR A 103 9.70 8.62 8.87
CA THR A 103 8.34 8.91 9.35
C THR A 103 7.43 9.27 8.17
N GLY A 104 6.32 8.55 8.04
CA GLY A 104 5.35 8.78 6.98
C GLY A 104 5.70 8.20 5.61
N ALA A 105 6.82 7.46 5.49
CA ALA A 105 7.20 6.82 4.21
C ALA A 105 6.14 5.85 3.69
N GLY A 106 5.59 5.00 4.57
CA GLY A 106 4.49 4.10 4.25
C GLY A 106 3.22 4.83 3.85
N ASP A 107 2.87 5.90 4.55
CA ASP A 107 1.71 6.75 4.24
C ASP A 107 1.89 7.45 2.88
N ALA A 108 3.11 7.96 2.60
CA ALA A 108 3.45 8.57 1.32
C ALA A 108 3.37 7.56 0.16
N PHE A 109 3.93 6.35 0.36
CA PHE A 109 3.80 5.26 -0.60
C PHE A 109 2.33 4.95 -0.88
N TRP A 110 1.53 4.77 0.18
CA TRP A 110 0.12 4.42 0.05
C TRP A 110 -0.69 5.51 -0.63
N GLY A 111 -0.49 6.77 -0.24
CA GLY A 111 -1.12 7.92 -0.88
C GLY A 111 -0.75 8.04 -2.36
N GLY A 112 0.53 7.83 -2.72
CA GLY A 112 1.01 7.80 -4.09
C GLY A 112 0.37 6.67 -4.91
N PHE A 113 0.37 5.46 -4.37
CA PHE A 113 -0.25 4.28 -5.01
C PHE A 113 -1.74 4.52 -5.33
N LEU A 114 -2.52 4.91 -4.33
CA LEU A 114 -3.96 5.17 -4.50
C LEU A 114 -4.24 6.33 -5.45
N SER A 115 -3.46 7.42 -5.35
CA SER A 115 -3.57 8.56 -6.26
C SER A 115 -3.32 8.15 -7.70
N SER A 116 -2.33 7.29 -7.94
CA SER A 116 -2.03 6.78 -9.28
C SER A 116 -3.17 5.95 -9.86
N LEU A 117 -3.80 5.07 -9.07
CA LEU A 117 -4.97 4.32 -9.52
C LEU A 117 -6.11 5.25 -9.92
N LEU A 118 -6.41 6.25 -9.10
CA LEU A 118 -7.45 7.25 -9.40
C LEU A 118 -7.13 8.06 -10.67
N LEU A 119 -5.88 8.51 -10.84
CA LEU A 119 -5.44 9.24 -12.04
C LEU A 119 -5.53 8.40 -13.32
N GLN A 120 -5.45 7.09 -13.20
CA GLN A 120 -5.65 6.14 -14.29
C GLN A 120 -7.12 5.80 -14.54
N GLY A 121 -8.04 6.35 -13.75
CA GLY A 121 -9.49 6.19 -13.95
C GLY A 121 -10.10 5.00 -13.19
N ALA A 122 -9.40 4.36 -12.25
CA ALA A 122 -9.99 3.30 -11.43
C ALA A 122 -11.05 3.88 -10.49
N THR A 123 -12.29 3.50 -10.69
CA THR A 123 -13.45 3.87 -9.84
C THR A 123 -14.09 2.65 -9.19
N HIS A 124 -13.87 1.48 -9.75
CA HIS A 124 -14.31 0.17 -9.26
C HIS A 124 -13.13 -0.82 -9.29
N THR A 125 -13.20 -1.87 -8.50
CA THR A 125 -12.16 -2.92 -8.48
C THR A 125 -11.98 -3.59 -9.83
N THR A 126 -13.06 -3.71 -10.62
CA THR A 126 -13.05 -4.28 -11.97
C THR A 126 -12.31 -3.43 -13.02
N ASP A 127 -12.06 -2.16 -12.73
CA ASP A 127 -11.29 -1.28 -13.63
C ASP A 127 -9.78 -1.53 -13.50
N ILE A 128 -9.35 -2.15 -12.38
CA ILE A 128 -7.95 -2.30 -12.04
C ILE A 128 -7.33 -3.42 -12.89
N THR A 129 -6.25 -3.08 -13.58
CA THR A 129 -5.48 -3.99 -14.42
C THR A 129 -4.04 -4.11 -13.95
N VAL A 130 -3.33 -5.17 -14.41
CA VAL A 130 -1.91 -5.36 -14.07
C VAL A 130 -1.06 -4.13 -14.43
N PRO A 131 -1.16 -3.52 -15.65
CA PRO A 131 -0.40 -2.31 -15.96
C PRO A 131 -0.71 -1.13 -15.03
N MET A 132 -1.98 -0.97 -14.61
CA MET A 132 -2.36 0.09 -13.66
C MET A 132 -1.73 -0.13 -12.30
N ILE A 133 -1.74 -1.36 -11.81
CA ILE A 133 -1.09 -1.74 -10.53
C ILE A 133 0.42 -1.48 -10.62
N GLN A 134 1.09 -1.92 -11.69
CA GLN A 134 2.53 -1.69 -11.86
C GLN A 134 2.89 -0.22 -11.80
N LYS A 135 2.15 0.61 -12.54
CA LYS A 135 2.34 2.07 -12.53
C LYS A 135 2.02 2.68 -11.17
N ALA A 136 1.01 2.19 -10.47
CA ALA A 136 0.66 2.65 -9.13
C ALA A 136 1.74 2.28 -8.11
N MET A 137 2.32 1.09 -8.20
CA MET A 137 3.45 0.64 -7.38
C MET A 137 4.69 1.54 -7.58
N GLU A 138 5.01 1.86 -8.84
CA GLU A 138 6.11 2.77 -9.16
C GLU A 138 5.87 4.16 -8.56
N TYR A 139 4.66 4.69 -8.72
CA TYR A 139 4.27 6.00 -8.20
C TYR A 139 4.35 6.04 -6.67
N GLY A 140 3.89 4.98 -5.99
CA GLY A 140 4.03 4.80 -4.55
C GLY A 140 5.49 4.77 -4.10
N ASN A 141 6.33 4.00 -4.79
CA ASN A 141 7.77 3.89 -4.49
C ASN A 141 8.50 5.23 -4.61
N ILE A 142 8.19 6.01 -5.65
CA ILE A 142 8.74 7.36 -5.82
C ILE A 142 8.27 8.25 -4.68
N SER A 143 6.99 8.19 -4.34
CA SER A 143 6.40 8.99 -3.27
C SER A 143 7.06 8.70 -1.92
N GLY A 144 7.21 7.43 -1.54
CA GLY A 144 7.91 7.02 -0.33
C GLY A 144 9.37 7.45 -0.31
N ALA A 145 10.08 7.26 -1.43
CA ALA A 145 11.49 7.66 -1.56
C ALA A 145 11.71 9.17 -1.47
N LEU A 146 10.82 9.99 -1.98
CA LEU A 146 10.85 11.45 -1.82
C LEU A 146 10.56 11.88 -0.38
N CYS A 147 9.60 11.21 0.26
CA CYS A 147 9.21 11.50 1.64
C CYS A 147 10.40 11.33 2.60
N VAL A 148 11.12 10.21 2.52
CA VAL A 148 12.22 9.92 3.46
C VAL A 148 13.42 10.86 3.35
N GLN A 149 13.53 11.66 2.31
CA GLN A 149 14.62 12.63 2.10
C GLN A 149 14.41 13.95 2.85
N LYS A 150 13.24 14.14 3.43
CA LYS A 150 12.87 15.35 4.18
C LYS A 150 12.52 14.95 5.62
N LYS A 151 12.58 15.90 6.56
CA LYS A 151 12.20 15.68 7.97
C LYS A 151 10.71 15.88 8.16
N GLY A 152 10.08 14.98 8.91
CA GLY A 152 8.67 15.01 9.29
C GLY A 152 7.79 14.19 8.35
N ALA A 153 6.53 13.94 8.74
CA ALA A 153 5.58 13.15 7.98
C ALA A 153 4.83 14.01 6.94
N ILE A 154 3.88 14.84 7.39
CA ILE A 154 3.01 15.61 6.48
C ILE A 154 3.81 16.62 5.64
N SER A 155 4.78 17.31 6.26
CA SER A 155 5.62 18.30 5.58
C SER A 155 6.60 17.71 4.56
N SER A 156 6.83 16.41 4.60
CA SER A 156 7.72 15.67 3.68
C SER A 156 6.98 15.02 2.52
N LEU A 157 5.65 15.00 2.53
CA LEU A 157 4.87 14.42 1.43
C LEU A 157 5.20 15.13 0.11
N PRO A 158 5.50 14.37 -0.95
CA PRO A 158 5.78 14.96 -2.25
C PRO A 158 4.51 15.47 -2.92
N THR A 159 4.67 16.47 -3.77
CA THR A 159 3.62 16.89 -4.68
C THR A 159 3.56 15.94 -5.90
N ARG A 160 2.45 15.98 -6.60
CA ARG A 160 2.27 15.25 -7.85
C ARG A 160 3.35 15.63 -8.88
N GLU A 161 3.68 16.91 -8.99
CA GLU A 161 4.67 17.43 -9.92
C GLU A 161 6.07 16.87 -9.63
N GLU A 162 6.46 16.77 -8.35
CA GLU A 162 7.74 16.17 -7.95
C GLU A 162 7.84 14.69 -8.39
N ILE A 163 6.76 13.92 -8.20
CA ILE A 163 6.72 12.51 -8.61
C ILE A 163 6.80 12.38 -10.14
N GLU A 164 5.96 13.14 -10.87
CA GLU A 164 5.91 13.09 -12.33
C GLU A 164 7.22 13.55 -12.99
N GLN A 165 7.96 14.46 -12.36
CA GLN A 165 9.30 14.87 -12.83
C GLN A 165 10.30 13.70 -12.80
N ILE A 166 10.25 12.86 -11.77
CA ILE A 166 11.12 11.68 -11.68
C ILE A 166 10.75 10.68 -12.77
N ILE A 167 9.47 10.37 -12.92
CA ILE A 167 8.99 9.43 -13.96
C ILE A 167 9.45 9.88 -15.35
N ARG A 168 9.30 11.18 -15.68
CA ARG A 168 9.72 11.72 -16.98
C ARG A 168 11.23 11.62 -17.21
N ARG A 169 12.06 11.79 -16.18
CA ARG A 169 13.52 11.69 -16.28
C ARG A 169 14.01 10.27 -16.54
N GLU A 170 13.26 9.27 -16.07
CA GLU A 170 13.61 7.86 -16.21
C GLU A 170 13.07 7.24 -17.50
N ALA A 171 12.11 7.90 -18.16
CA ALA A 171 11.57 7.51 -19.45
C ALA A 171 12.42 7.95 -20.66
N VAL A 172 13.50 8.72 -20.44
CA VAL A 172 14.46 9.22 -21.45
C VAL A 172 15.74 8.40 -21.41
#